data_f79646abdf910c0849704ffe96b80c17
#
_entry.id   f79646abdf910c0849704ffe96b80c17
#
_cell.length_a   1.000
_cell.length_b   1.000
_cell.length_c   1.000
_cell.angle_alpha   90.00
_cell.angle_beta   90.00
_cell.angle_gamma   90.00
#
_symmetry.space_group_name_H-M   'P 1'
#
loop_
_entity.id
_entity.type
_entity.pdbx_description
1 polymer ?
#
loop_
_entity_poly.entity_id
_entity_poly.type
_entity_poly.pdbx_seq_one_letter_code
_entity_poly.pdbx_strand_id
1 'polypeptide(L)'
;MNTINVTIKDRLALITLNRGKSNALDREMLTELTDMLHNINNDDNIGGVIISGREHFFSAGLDLIALYGYHEEEIKSFWKLFLDFTAKLVSFKKPMVAAINGHAPAGGCVIALACDARVMAEGKYIIGLNEVPVGIIVPDSIFQLYSFWIGKAHASRSLLEGKLFSPEEALSIGLVDELVNPASIMTAAERRIRKYMAMEPNTWQQSKLNIRKELIAATIADQSDTLEILLAQWWSPASRNLLKMIIDNLQKK
;
A
#
# COMPACT_ATOMS: atom_id res chain seq x y z
N MET A 1 13.15 11.03 -10.92
CA MET A 1 11.89 10.54 -10.36
C MET A 1 10.92 11.70 -10.29
N ASN A 2 9.71 11.48 -10.75
CA ASN A 2 8.71 12.54 -10.86
C ASN A 2 7.61 12.39 -9.80
N THR A 3 7.42 11.17 -9.29
CA THR A 3 6.29 10.81 -8.42
C THR A 3 6.69 10.46 -6.99
N ILE A 4 7.99 10.30 -6.73
CA ILE A 4 8.55 10.08 -5.40
C ILE A 4 9.78 10.95 -5.16
N ASN A 5 9.97 11.37 -3.90
CA ASN A 5 11.20 11.99 -3.43
C ASN A 5 11.93 11.01 -2.51
N VAL A 6 13.24 10.88 -2.67
CA VAL A 6 14.05 9.97 -1.85
C VAL A 6 15.18 10.74 -1.20
N THR A 7 15.31 10.59 0.11
CA THR A 7 16.47 11.09 0.87
C THR A 7 17.07 9.95 1.67
N ILE A 8 18.41 9.89 1.72
CA ILE A 8 19.11 8.85 2.48
C ILE A 8 19.99 9.57 3.52
N LYS A 9 19.79 9.21 4.77
CA LYS A 9 20.57 9.73 5.89
C LYS A 9 20.77 8.63 6.94
N ASP A 10 21.98 8.49 7.45
CA ASP A 10 22.31 7.56 8.53
C ASP A 10 21.81 6.13 8.27
N ARG A 11 22.03 5.64 7.06
CA ARG A 11 21.58 4.32 6.56
C ARG A 11 20.05 4.14 6.48
N LEU A 12 19.27 5.20 6.61
CA LEU A 12 17.83 5.21 6.50
C LEU A 12 17.41 5.91 5.22
N ALA A 13 16.65 5.22 4.37
CA ALA A 13 15.99 5.81 3.21
C ALA A 13 14.59 6.31 3.59
N LEU A 14 14.30 7.56 3.30
CA LEU A 14 12.96 8.14 3.34
C LEU A 14 12.45 8.26 1.92
N ILE A 15 11.38 7.55 1.60
CA ILE A 15 10.62 7.66 0.36
C ILE A 15 9.35 8.45 0.65
N THR A 16 9.21 9.61 0.04
CA THR A 16 7.99 10.43 0.14
C THR A 16 7.23 10.35 -1.17
N LEU A 17 6.01 9.84 -1.14
CA LEU A 17 5.10 9.88 -2.28
C LEU A 17 4.77 11.31 -2.61
N ASN A 18 4.91 11.72 -3.88
CA ASN A 18 4.86 13.12 -4.32
C ASN A 18 4.19 13.28 -5.68
N ARG A 19 2.95 12.81 -5.82
CA ARG A 19 2.17 12.91 -7.05
C ARG A 19 0.82 13.59 -6.82
N GLY A 20 0.65 14.75 -7.44
CA GLY A 20 -0.60 15.54 -7.31
C GLY A 20 -0.96 15.85 -5.86
N LYS A 21 -2.25 16.02 -5.57
CA LYS A 21 -2.75 16.32 -4.22
C LYS A 21 -2.84 15.09 -3.31
N SER A 22 -3.16 13.93 -3.89
CA SER A 22 -3.60 12.74 -3.15
C SER A 22 -2.68 11.52 -3.28
N ASN A 23 -1.55 11.65 -3.97
CA ASN A 23 -0.63 10.54 -4.23
C ASN A 23 -1.33 9.30 -4.81
N ALA A 24 -2.25 9.54 -5.79
CA ALA A 24 -2.93 8.45 -6.47
C ALA A 24 -1.92 7.63 -7.27
N LEU A 25 -2.01 6.30 -7.17
CA LEU A 25 -1.06 5.36 -7.74
C LEU A 25 -1.35 5.15 -9.23
N ASP A 26 -0.41 5.56 -10.06
CA ASP A 26 -0.39 5.27 -11.48
C ASP A 26 0.81 4.39 -11.86
N ARG A 27 0.94 4.10 -13.15
CA ARG A 27 2.03 3.28 -13.67
C ARG A 27 3.41 3.85 -13.34
N GLU A 28 3.59 5.17 -13.46
CA GLU A 28 4.87 5.82 -13.22
C GLU A 28 5.29 5.66 -11.76
N MET A 29 4.40 5.96 -10.81
CA MET A 29 4.68 5.82 -9.38
C MET A 29 4.98 4.37 -8.98
N LEU A 30 4.20 3.40 -9.48
CA LEU A 30 4.45 1.98 -9.21
C LEU A 30 5.82 1.53 -9.73
N THR A 31 6.21 2.00 -10.92
CA THR A 31 7.53 1.69 -11.51
C THR A 31 8.65 2.33 -10.69
N GLU A 32 8.57 3.62 -10.39
CA GLU A 32 9.58 4.32 -9.59
C GLU A 32 9.76 3.72 -8.20
N LEU A 33 8.65 3.36 -7.52
CA LEU A 33 8.70 2.68 -6.22
C LEU A 33 9.34 1.30 -6.33
N THR A 34 8.97 0.53 -7.35
CA THR A 34 9.51 -0.81 -7.59
C THR A 34 11.03 -0.77 -7.79
N ASP A 35 11.50 0.13 -8.65
CA ASP A 35 12.92 0.28 -8.96
C ASP A 35 13.71 0.78 -7.76
N MET A 36 13.15 1.75 -7.02
CA MET A 36 13.77 2.26 -5.81
C MET A 36 13.90 1.20 -4.72
N LEU A 37 12.84 0.43 -4.47
CA LEU A 37 12.88 -0.65 -3.48
C LEU A 37 13.85 -1.76 -3.90
N HIS A 38 13.93 -2.08 -5.20
CA HIS A 38 14.93 -3.01 -5.71
C HIS A 38 16.37 -2.51 -5.42
N ASN A 39 16.66 -1.26 -5.74
CA ASN A 39 17.97 -0.66 -5.50
C ASN A 39 18.32 -0.64 -4.01
N ILE A 40 17.38 -0.20 -3.16
CA ILE A 40 17.58 -0.17 -1.70
C ILE A 40 17.81 -1.59 -1.16
N ASN A 41 17.09 -2.58 -1.64
CA ASN A 41 17.22 -3.97 -1.17
C ASN A 41 18.62 -4.55 -1.41
N ASN A 42 19.30 -4.06 -2.47
CA ASN A 42 20.64 -4.50 -2.90
C ASN A 42 21.77 -3.57 -2.45
N ASP A 43 21.50 -2.47 -1.74
CA ASP A 43 22.51 -1.53 -1.24
C ASP A 43 22.77 -1.76 0.25
N ASP A 44 23.87 -2.37 0.60
CA ASP A 44 24.26 -2.69 2.00
C ASP A 44 24.46 -1.44 2.87
N ASN A 45 24.62 -0.26 2.28
CA ASN A 45 24.71 1.00 3.02
C ASN A 45 23.35 1.46 3.56
N ILE A 46 22.24 0.90 3.07
CA ILE A 46 20.89 1.23 3.54
C ILE A 46 20.39 0.09 4.45
N GLY A 47 20.01 0.44 5.68
CA GLY A 47 19.54 -0.49 6.68
C GLY A 47 18.02 -0.57 6.84
N GLY A 48 17.28 0.40 6.32
CA GLY A 48 15.82 0.44 6.44
C GLY A 48 15.17 1.53 5.61
N VAL A 49 13.83 1.49 5.50
CA VAL A 49 13.02 2.40 4.68
C VAL A 49 11.85 2.93 5.47
N ILE A 50 11.60 4.24 5.40
CA ILE A 50 10.31 4.84 5.77
C ILE A 50 9.62 5.24 4.47
N ILE A 51 8.35 4.85 4.32
CA ILE A 51 7.47 5.35 3.25
C ILE A 51 6.51 6.35 3.89
N SER A 52 6.41 7.54 3.33
CA SER A 52 5.47 8.58 3.77
C SER A 52 4.76 9.22 2.58
N GLY A 53 3.72 9.96 2.84
CA GLY A 53 3.00 10.74 1.85
C GLY A 53 3.22 12.24 2.00
N ARG A 54 2.32 13.02 1.38
CA ARG A 54 2.21 14.47 1.56
C ARG A 54 1.21 14.79 2.67
N GLU A 55 1.16 16.05 3.07
CA GLU A 55 0.17 16.51 4.04
C GLU A 55 -1.25 16.10 3.61
N HIS A 56 -2.01 15.55 4.56
CA HIS A 56 -3.38 15.01 4.42
C HIS A 56 -3.52 13.72 3.62
N PHE A 57 -2.54 13.31 2.81
CA PHE A 57 -2.63 12.06 2.02
C PHE A 57 -1.33 11.26 2.08
N PHE A 58 -1.42 10.08 2.65
CA PHE A 58 -0.42 9.05 2.39
C PHE A 58 -0.53 8.61 0.93
N SER A 59 -1.68 8.05 0.55
CA SER A 59 -2.08 7.78 -0.84
C SER A 59 -3.58 7.53 -0.90
N ALA A 60 -4.25 8.04 -1.93
CA ALA A 60 -5.69 7.79 -2.18
C ALA A 60 -5.96 6.42 -2.85
N GLY A 61 -4.92 5.59 -3.08
CA GLY A 61 -5.04 4.34 -3.83
C GLY A 61 -4.87 4.54 -5.33
N LEU A 62 -5.42 3.63 -6.13
CA LEU A 62 -5.26 3.64 -7.59
C LEU A 62 -5.86 4.90 -8.24
N ASP A 63 -5.17 5.44 -9.24
CA ASP A 63 -5.66 6.58 -10.04
C ASP A 63 -6.79 6.13 -10.98
N LEU A 64 -8.01 6.02 -10.44
CA LEU A 64 -9.17 5.58 -11.20
C LEU A 64 -9.48 6.48 -12.40
N ILE A 65 -9.11 7.77 -12.34
CA ILE A 65 -9.33 8.72 -13.45
C ILE A 65 -8.44 8.31 -14.62
N ALA A 66 -7.15 8.09 -14.38
CA ALA A 66 -6.22 7.66 -15.42
C ALA A 66 -6.58 6.26 -15.93
N LEU A 67 -6.83 5.31 -15.01
CA LEU A 67 -7.11 3.91 -15.35
C LEU A 67 -8.41 3.72 -16.14
N TYR A 68 -9.42 4.55 -15.89
CA TYR A 68 -10.66 4.49 -16.63
C TYR A 68 -10.48 4.76 -18.14
N GLY A 69 -9.49 5.57 -18.50
CA GLY A 69 -9.16 5.89 -19.88
C GLY A 69 -8.26 4.86 -20.57
N TYR A 70 -7.73 3.87 -19.86
CA TYR A 70 -6.84 2.86 -20.44
C TYR A 70 -7.59 1.90 -21.37
N HIS A 71 -6.92 1.45 -22.42
CA HIS A 71 -7.39 0.36 -23.27
C HIS A 71 -7.14 -1.00 -22.60
N GLU A 72 -7.66 -2.08 -23.21
CA GLU A 72 -7.65 -3.43 -22.63
C GLU A 72 -6.24 -3.91 -22.27
N GLU A 73 -5.28 -3.79 -23.17
CA GLU A 73 -3.89 -4.19 -22.92
C GLU A 73 -3.18 -3.31 -21.88
N GLU A 74 -3.52 -2.03 -21.82
CA GLU A 74 -2.94 -1.10 -20.84
C GLU A 74 -3.44 -1.40 -19.44
N ILE A 75 -4.74 -1.63 -19.26
CA ILE A 75 -5.31 -1.97 -17.95
C ILE A 75 -4.84 -3.35 -17.47
N LYS A 76 -4.73 -4.34 -18.37
CA LYS A 76 -4.16 -5.65 -18.07
C LYS A 76 -2.71 -5.54 -17.59
N SER A 77 -1.89 -4.81 -18.33
CA SER A 77 -0.50 -4.55 -17.98
C SER A 77 -0.36 -3.75 -16.67
N PHE A 78 -1.28 -2.83 -16.38
CA PHE A 78 -1.30 -2.07 -15.14
C PHE A 78 -1.61 -2.97 -13.92
N TRP A 79 -2.64 -3.82 -14.02
CA TRP A 79 -2.99 -4.73 -12.93
C TRP A 79 -1.87 -5.73 -12.65
N LYS A 80 -1.24 -6.25 -13.70
CA LYS A 80 -0.05 -7.10 -13.53
C LYS A 80 1.06 -6.36 -12.78
N LEU A 81 1.37 -5.11 -13.19
CA LEU A 81 2.37 -4.27 -12.52
C LEU A 81 2.02 -4.05 -11.04
N PHE A 82 0.75 -3.80 -10.71
CA PHE A 82 0.31 -3.58 -9.32
C PHE A 82 0.44 -4.85 -8.47
N LEU A 83 0.09 -6.01 -9.00
CA LEU A 83 0.25 -7.30 -8.31
C LEU A 83 1.74 -7.63 -8.11
N ASP A 84 2.57 -7.46 -9.14
CA ASP A 84 4.02 -7.65 -9.06
C ASP A 84 4.67 -6.68 -8.05
N PHE A 85 4.24 -5.42 -8.02
CA PHE A 85 4.67 -4.43 -7.04
C PHE A 85 4.31 -4.86 -5.61
N THR A 86 3.07 -5.33 -5.40
CA THR A 86 2.63 -5.82 -4.09
C THR A 86 3.48 -7.01 -3.62
N ALA A 87 3.78 -7.96 -4.50
CA ALA A 87 4.65 -9.09 -4.20
C ALA A 87 6.07 -8.64 -3.81
N LYS A 88 6.63 -7.65 -4.50
CA LYS A 88 7.95 -7.07 -4.18
C LYS A 88 7.95 -6.33 -2.83
N LEU A 89 6.87 -5.59 -2.52
CA LEU A 89 6.72 -4.96 -1.20
C LEU A 89 6.68 -5.99 -0.07
N VAL A 90 5.87 -7.03 -0.21
CA VAL A 90 5.69 -8.07 0.81
C VAL A 90 6.97 -8.86 1.03
N SER A 91 7.74 -9.12 -0.03
CA SER A 91 9.02 -9.85 0.00
C SER A 91 10.24 -8.97 0.27
N PHE A 92 10.06 -7.67 0.47
CA PHE A 92 11.15 -6.74 0.77
C PHE A 92 11.84 -7.13 2.08
N LYS A 93 13.18 -7.31 2.04
CA LYS A 93 13.92 -7.94 3.14
C LYS A 93 14.20 -7.00 4.31
N LYS A 94 14.56 -5.75 4.02
CA LYS A 94 14.97 -4.79 5.05
C LYS A 94 13.77 -4.27 5.86
N PRO A 95 13.98 -3.71 7.06
CA PRO A 95 12.94 -3.01 7.79
C PRO A 95 12.26 -1.93 6.96
N MET A 96 10.93 -1.89 7.01
CA MET A 96 10.12 -0.89 6.32
C MET A 96 8.97 -0.41 7.22
N VAL A 97 8.84 0.90 7.40
CA VAL A 97 7.79 1.52 8.22
C VAL A 97 6.96 2.47 7.37
N ALA A 98 5.64 2.38 7.47
CA ALA A 98 4.73 3.37 6.91
C ALA A 98 4.52 4.50 7.91
N ALA A 99 4.87 5.73 7.52
CA ALA A 99 4.53 6.97 8.20
C ALA A 99 3.28 7.56 7.54
N ILE A 100 2.10 7.18 8.04
CA ILE A 100 0.80 7.48 7.44
C ILE A 100 0.34 8.85 7.94
N ASN A 101 0.70 9.88 7.21
CA ASN A 101 0.45 11.28 7.57
C ASN A 101 -0.90 11.83 7.10
N GLY A 102 -1.81 10.96 6.69
CA GLY A 102 -3.14 11.33 6.20
C GLY A 102 -3.95 10.14 5.72
N HIS A 103 -4.90 10.39 4.81
CA HIS A 103 -5.74 9.35 4.22
C HIS A 103 -4.92 8.27 3.51
N ALA A 104 -5.28 7.01 3.73
CA ALA A 104 -4.64 5.82 3.15
C ALA A 104 -5.66 4.73 2.74
N PRO A 105 -6.69 5.03 1.92
CA PRO A 105 -7.62 4.02 1.43
C PRO A 105 -7.01 3.18 0.30
N ALA A 106 -7.61 2.00 0.02
CA ALA A 106 -7.33 1.12 -1.11
C ALA A 106 -5.83 0.84 -1.31
N GLY A 107 -5.24 1.12 -2.46
CA GLY A 107 -3.82 0.93 -2.74
C GLY A 107 -2.87 1.62 -1.74
N GLY A 108 -3.28 2.72 -1.11
CA GLY A 108 -2.54 3.35 -0.01
C GLY A 108 -2.46 2.43 1.21
N CYS A 109 -3.58 1.79 1.56
CA CYS A 109 -3.64 0.78 2.60
C CYS A 109 -2.76 -0.44 2.24
N VAL A 110 -2.77 -0.89 0.98
CA VAL A 110 -1.93 -2.00 0.51
C VAL A 110 -0.44 -1.71 0.76
N ILE A 111 0.04 -0.51 0.40
CA ILE A 111 1.43 -0.11 0.68
C ILE A 111 1.70 -0.13 2.19
N ALA A 112 0.81 0.43 3.00
CA ALA A 112 0.97 0.47 4.44
C ALA A 112 1.01 -0.94 5.07
N LEU A 113 0.14 -1.85 4.62
CA LEU A 113 0.07 -3.24 5.08
C LEU A 113 1.32 -4.05 4.75
N ALA A 114 2.00 -3.76 3.64
CA ALA A 114 3.24 -4.41 3.26
C ALA A 114 4.44 -3.99 4.14
N CYS A 115 4.34 -2.87 4.85
CA CYS A 115 5.34 -2.43 5.82
C CYS A 115 5.36 -3.30 7.09
N ASP A 116 6.46 -3.25 7.84
CA ASP A 116 6.64 -4.00 9.08
C ASP A 116 5.96 -3.32 10.28
N ALA A 117 5.75 -2.01 10.19
CA ALA A 117 4.95 -1.26 11.13
C ALA A 117 4.29 -0.05 10.43
N ARG A 118 3.19 0.39 11.00
CA ARG A 118 2.33 1.51 10.55
C ARG A 118 2.17 2.49 11.69
N VAL A 119 2.79 3.65 11.55
CA VAL A 119 2.57 4.80 12.44
C VAL A 119 1.64 5.76 11.71
N MET A 120 0.50 6.11 12.30
CA MET A 120 -0.50 6.95 11.65
C MET A 120 -0.74 8.24 12.43
N ALA A 121 -0.98 9.31 11.72
CA ALA A 121 -1.36 10.59 12.32
C ALA A 121 -2.79 10.53 12.87
N GLU A 122 -2.99 11.08 14.06
CA GLU A 122 -4.31 11.39 14.60
C GLU A 122 -5.03 12.42 13.73
N GLY A 123 -6.36 12.35 13.66
CA GLY A 123 -7.17 13.31 12.91
C GLY A 123 -8.32 12.68 12.17
N LYS A 124 -9.00 13.47 11.33
CA LYS A 124 -10.13 13.00 10.52
C LYS A 124 -9.66 12.33 9.24
N TYR A 125 -8.91 11.25 9.38
CA TYR A 125 -8.39 10.44 8.28
C TYR A 125 -9.10 9.10 8.18
N ILE A 126 -8.87 8.39 7.08
CA ILE A 126 -9.40 7.04 6.84
C ILE A 126 -8.30 6.13 6.32
N ILE A 127 -8.39 4.85 6.70
CA ILE A 127 -7.55 3.77 6.19
C ILE A 127 -8.38 2.50 6.02
N GLY A 128 -8.12 1.69 5.00
CA GLY A 128 -8.80 0.43 4.75
C GLY A 128 -8.90 0.12 3.27
N LEU A 129 -9.53 -1.02 2.98
CA LEU A 129 -9.71 -1.52 1.62
C LEU A 129 -11.19 -1.39 1.23
N ASN A 130 -11.47 -0.66 0.17
CA ASN A 130 -12.83 -0.34 -0.30
C ASN A 130 -13.06 -0.67 -1.78
N GLU A 131 -12.40 -1.73 -2.27
CA GLU A 131 -12.45 -2.16 -3.65
C GLU A 131 -13.85 -2.63 -4.07
N VAL A 132 -14.54 -3.40 -3.21
CA VAL A 132 -15.86 -3.97 -3.52
C VAL A 132 -16.92 -2.89 -3.80
N PRO A 133 -17.10 -1.85 -2.96
CA PRO A 133 -18.01 -0.75 -3.26
C PRO A 133 -17.71 0.03 -4.54
N VAL A 134 -16.46 -0.02 -5.03
CA VAL A 134 -16.08 0.65 -6.28
C VAL A 134 -16.10 -0.28 -7.50
N GLY A 135 -16.59 -1.53 -7.31
CA GLY A 135 -16.75 -2.50 -8.39
C GLY A 135 -15.47 -3.23 -8.81
N ILE A 136 -14.46 -3.24 -7.95
CA ILE A 136 -13.19 -3.93 -8.16
C ILE A 136 -13.17 -5.23 -7.35
N ILE A 137 -12.89 -6.34 -8.03
CA ILE A 137 -12.69 -7.64 -7.36
C ILE A 137 -11.37 -7.62 -6.61
N VAL A 138 -11.41 -8.01 -5.34
CA VAL A 138 -10.22 -8.09 -4.48
C VAL A 138 -9.40 -9.32 -4.82
N PRO A 139 -8.13 -9.19 -5.24
CA PRO A 139 -7.25 -10.33 -5.44
C PRO A 139 -6.99 -11.10 -4.14
N ASP A 140 -6.82 -12.42 -4.22
CA ASP A 140 -6.51 -13.25 -3.04
C ASP A 140 -5.27 -12.77 -2.31
N SER A 141 -4.22 -12.37 -3.02
CA SER A 141 -2.99 -11.80 -2.45
C SER A 141 -3.26 -10.59 -1.54
N ILE A 142 -4.20 -9.73 -1.90
CA ILE A 142 -4.61 -8.57 -1.09
C ILE A 142 -5.42 -9.02 0.13
N PHE A 143 -6.32 -9.99 -0.03
CA PHE A 143 -7.03 -10.58 1.10
C PHE A 143 -6.07 -11.25 2.10
N GLN A 144 -5.07 -11.99 1.64
CA GLN A 144 -4.07 -12.61 2.52
C GLN A 144 -3.22 -11.55 3.24
N LEU A 145 -2.83 -10.47 2.56
CA LEU A 145 -2.09 -9.35 3.16
C LEU A 145 -2.91 -8.66 4.25
N TYR A 146 -4.19 -8.41 4.01
CA TYR A 146 -5.08 -7.81 5.00
C TYR A 146 -5.31 -8.73 6.19
N SER A 147 -5.55 -10.02 5.89
CA SER A 147 -5.78 -11.07 6.89
C SER A 147 -4.58 -11.30 7.80
N PHE A 148 -3.36 -11.10 7.29
CA PHE A 148 -2.12 -11.23 8.05
C PHE A 148 -2.10 -10.31 9.27
N TRP A 149 -2.67 -9.12 9.16
CA TRP A 149 -2.66 -8.12 10.24
C TRP A 149 -3.91 -8.17 11.13
N ILE A 150 -5.10 -8.27 10.56
CA ILE A 150 -6.36 -8.15 11.31
C ILE A 150 -7.14 -9.45 11.44
N GLY A 151 -6.56 -10.55 10.96
CA GLY A 151 -7.18 -11.88 10.98
C GLY A 151 -8.25 -12.08 9.90
N LYS A 152 -8.41 -13.31 9.42
CA LYS A 152 -9.26 -13.67 8.27
C LYS A 152 -10.72 -13.22 8.42
N ALA A 153 -11.30 -13.44 9.61
CA ALA A 153 -12.73 -13.14 9.83
C ALA A 153 -13.01 -11.63 9.79
N HIS A 154 -12.11 -10.82 10.35
CA HIS A 154 -12.24 -9.36 10.32
C HIS A 154 -11.96 -8.82 8.92
N ALA A 155 -10.90 -9.29 8.29
CA ALA A 155 -10.56 -8.92 6.91
C ALA A 155 -11.70 -9.22 5.93
N SER A 156 -12.31 -10.41 6.02
CA SER A 156 -13.41 -10.82 5.15
C SER A 156 -14.63 -9.89 5.27
N ARG A 157 -15.08 -9.60 6.48
CA ARG A 157 -16.21 -8.67 6.70
C ARG A 157 -15.89 -7.27 6.18
N SER A 158 -14.72 -6.74 6.57
CA SER A 158 -14.32 -5.38 6.21
C SER A 158 -14.18 -5.19 4.69
N LEU A 159 -13.63 -6.18 3.98
CA LEU A 159 -13.49 -6.14 2.52
C LEU A 159 -14.84 -6.19 1.80
N LEU A 160 -15.74 -7.10 2.20
CA LEU A 160 -17.06 -7.22 1.58
C LEU A 160 -17.93 -5.98 1.81
N GLU A 161 -17.77 -5.33 2.96
CA GLU A 161 -18.44 -4.07 3.28
C GLU A 161 -17.72 -2.84 2.69
N GLY A 162 -16.44 -3.00 2.26
CA GLY A 162 -15.58 -1.89 1.84
C GLY A 162 -15.34 -0.88 2.97
N LYS A 163 -15.23 -1.39 4.20
CA LYS A 163 -15.14 -0.53 5.39
C LYS A 163 -13.82 0.25 5.42
N LEU A 164 -13.95 1.56 5.54
CA LEU A 164 -12.85 2.46 5.86
C LEU A 164 -12.93 2.82 7.35
N PHE A 165 -11.82 2.72 8.04
CA PHE A 165 -11.68 2.92 9.48
C PHE A 165 -11.15 4.31 9.80
N SER A 166 -11.59 4.91 10.92
CA SER A 166 -10.88 6.02 11.54
C SER A 166 -9.51 5.56 12.07
N PRO A 167 -8.58 6.47 12.37
CA PRO A 167 -7.30 6.10 12.98
C PRO A 167 -7.48 5.28 14.27
N GLU A 168 -8.42 5.66 15.14
CA GLU A 168 -8.70 5.00 16.41
C GLU A 168 -9.26 3.59 16.21
N GLU A 169 -10.22 3.42 15.29
CA GLU A 169 -10.73 2.10 14.91
C GLU A 169 -9.61 1.22 14.34
N ALA A 170 -8.77 1.77 13.46
CA ALA A 170 -7.64 1.06 12.84
C ALA A 170 -6.61 0.59 13.89
N LEU A 171 -6.32 1.42 14.90
CA LEU A 171 -5.48 1.04 16.02
C LEU A 171 -6.11 -0.10 16.83
N SER A 172 -7.41 0.00 17.13
CA SER A 172 -8.11 -0.97 17.97
C SER A 172 -8.15 -2.38 17.38
N ILE A 173 -8.11 -2.51 16.04
CA ILE A 173 -8.13 -3.79 15.32
C ILE A 173 -6.75 -4.28 14.88
N GLY A 174 -5.68 -3.53 15.19
CA GLY A 174 -4.31 -3.87 14.78
C GLY A 174 -3.98 -3.57 13.31
N LEU A 175 -4.82 -2.81 12.62
CA LEU A 175 -4.53 -2.32 11.25
C LEU A 175 -3.43 -1.26 11.27
N VAL A 176 -3.32 -0.50 12.36
CA VAL A 176 -2.27 0.48 12.64
C VAL A 176 -1.63 0.14 13.98
N ASP A 177 -0.32 0.36 14.12
CA ASP A 177 0.44 -0.03 15.31
C ASP A 177 0.59 1.11 16.33
N GLU A 178 0.49 2.36 15.88
CA GLU A 178 0.70 3.54 16.73
C GLU A 178 -0.02 4.75 16.14
N LEU A 179 -0.72 5.52 16.99
CA LEU A 179 -1.25 6.85 16.65
C LEU A 179 -0.41 7.93 17.30
N VAL A 180 -0.16 8.99 16.56
CA VAL A 180 0.62 10.14 17.05
C VAL A 180 0.07 11.46 16.50
N ASN A 181 0.39 12.54 17.19
CA ASN A 181 0.14 13.88 16.67
C ASN A 181 0.80 14.04 15.28
N PRO A 182 0.14 14.64 14.29
CA PRO A 182 0.67 14.82 12.93
C PRO A 182 2.09 15.39 12.87
N ALA A 183 2.43 16.34 13.75
CA ALA A 183 3.78 16.91 13.81
C ALA A 183 4.87 15.91 14.26
N SER A 184 4.47 14.79 14.87
CA SER A 184 5.39 13.77 15.43
C SER A 184 5.54 12.55 14.54
N ILE A 185 4.82 12.48 13.40
CA ILE A 185 4.72 11.25 12.57
C ILE A 185 6.10 10.74 12.12
N MET A 186 6.95 11.60 11.62
CA MET A 186 8.28 11.22 11.13
C MET A 186 9.20 10.79 12.28
N THR A 187 9.18 11.49 13.41
CA THR A 187 9.97 11.15 14.59
C THR A 187 9.55 9.80 15.15
N ALA A 188 8.26 9.51 15.21
CA ALA A 188 7.73 8.23 15.68
C ALA A 188 8.09 7.08 14.73
N ALA A 189 7.95 7.29 13.42
CA ALA A 189 8.34 6.30 12.41
C ALA A 189 9.86 6.02 12.46
N GLU A 190 10.69 7.07 12.59
CA GLU A 190 12.13 6.90 12.71
C GLU A 190 12.50 6.15 14.01
N ARG A 191 11.89 6.50 15.14
CA ARG A 191 12.08 5.76 16.39
C ARG A 191 11.75 4.28 16.22
N ARG A 192 10.66 3.95 15.52
CA ARG A 192 10.22 2.58 15.28
C ARG A 192 11.22 1.82 14.42
N ILE A 193 11.62 2.38 13.28
CA ILE A 193 12.52 1.68 12.35
C ILE A 193 13.94 1.55 12.92
N ARG A 194 14.44 2.54 13.68
CA ARG A 194 15.76 2.47 14.33
C ARG A 194 15.85 1.28 15.29
N LYS A 195 14.77 0.88 15.97
CA LYS A 195 14.73 -0.33 16.79
C LYS A 195 14.97 -1.59 15.95
N TYR A 196 14.40 -1.68 14.76
CA TYR A 196 14.60 -2.81 13.85
C TYR A 196 16.01 -2.82 13.26
N MET A 197 16.52 -1.65 12.87
CA MET A 197 17.86 -1.49 12.31
C MET A 197 19.00 -1.76 13.34
N ALA A 198 18.70 -1.68 14.63
CA ALA A 198 19.66 -1.99 15.69
C ALA A 198 19.86 -3.50 15.92
N MET A 199 18.97 -4.35 15.36
CA MET A 199 19.09 -5.80 15.44
C MET A 199 20.13 -6.30 14.41
N GLU A 200 20.64 -7.53 14.61
CA GLU A 200 21.54 -8.14 13.63
C GLU A 200 20.78 -8.32 12.29
N PRO A 201 21.29 -7.72 11.19
CA PRO A 201 20.52 -7.57 9.95
C PRO A 201 20.06 -8.89 9.33
N ASN A 202 20.92 -9.89 9.26
CA ASN A 202 20.59 -11.17 8.65
C ASN A 202 19.54 -11.93 9.47
N THR A 203 19.68 -11.96 10.79
CA THR A 203 18.71 -12.58 11.70
C THR A 203 17.34 -11.94 11.55
N TRP A 204 17.29 -10.60 11.52
CA TRP A 204 16.04 -9.88 11.37
C TRP A 204 15.36 -10.15 10.01
N GLN A 205 16.14 -10.09 8.92
CA GLN A 205 15.65 -10.31 7.56
C GLN A 205 15.13 -11.74 7.37
N GLN A 206 15.90 -12.75 7.80
CA GLN A 206 15.49 -14.14 7.67
C GLN A 206 14.25 -14.46 8.52
N SER A 207 14.18 -13.91 9.73
CA SER A 207 13.00 -14.05 10.60
C SER A 207 11.77 -13.43 9.96
N LYS A 208 11.88 -12.21 9.40
CA LYS A 208 10.78 -11.56 8.66
C LYS A 208 10.30 -12.42 7.50
N LEU A 209 11.22 -12.93 6.66
CA LEU A 209 10.86 -13.77 5.52
C LEU A 209 10.17 -15.07 5.97
N ASN A 210 10.65 -15.68 7.04
CA ASN A 210 10.03 -16.89 7.60
C ASN A 210 8.62 -16.63 8.14
N ILE A 211 8.43 -15.53 8.88
CA ILE A 211 7.10 -15.11 9.40
C ILE A 211 6.13 -14.86 8.25
N ARG A 212 6.60 -14.26 7.16
CA ARG A 212 5.80 -13.90 5.99
C ARG A 212 5.74 -14.99 4.91
N LYS A 213 6.29 -16.17 5.15
CA LYS A 213 6.46 -17.22 4.12
C LYS A 213 5.17 -17.54 3.36
N GLU A 214 4.07 -17.76 4.07
CA GLU A 214 2.77 -18.08 3.46
C GLU A 214 2.21 -16.88 2.70
N LEU A 215 2.32 -15.69 3.26
CA LEU A 215 1.90 -14.44 2.61
C LEU A 215 2.71 -14.18 1.33
N ILE A 216 4.02 -14.34 1.38
CA ILE A 216 4.89 -14.22 0.20
C ILE A 216 4.47 -15.24 -0.87
N ALA A 217 4.27 -16.50 -0.49
CA ALA A 217 3.82 -17.54 -1.41
C ALA A 217 2.49 -17.16 -2.10
N ALA A 218 1.54 -16.62 -1.36
CA ALA A 218 0.26 -16.17 -1.91
C ALA A 218 0.41 -14.96 -2.88
N THR A 219 1.37 -14.06 -2.63
CA THR A 219 1.57 -12.88 -3.50
C THR A 219 2.36 -13.18 -4.77
N ILE A 220 3.25 -14.19 -4.76
CA ILE A 220 4.04 -14.61 -5.94
C ILE A 220 3.40 -15.75 -6.75
N ALA A 221 2.31 -16.36 -6.23
CA ALA A 221 1.57 -17.37 -6.95
C ALA A 221 1.07 -16.84 -8.31
N ASP A 222 0.84 -17.73 -9.25
CA ASP A 222 0.20 -17.36 -10.52
C ASP A 222 -1.21 -16.80 -10.24
N GLN A 223 -1.44 -15.57 -10.66
CA GLN A 223 -2.70 -14.84 -10.48
C GLN A 223 -3.43 -14.64 -11.82
N SER A 224 -3.09 -15.41 -12.85
CA SER A 224 -3.67 -15.26 -14.19
C SER A 224 -5.18 -15.38 -14.17
N ASP A 225 -5.73 -16.41 -13.51
CA ASP A 225 -7.18 -16.61 -13.39
C ASP A 225 -7.86 -15.45 -12.66
N THR A 226 -7.25 -14.97 -11.56
CA THR A 226 -7.76 -13.80 -10.82
C THR A 226 -7.74 -12.56 -11.70
N LEU A 227 -6.69 -12.37 -12.48
CA LEU A 227 -6.56 -11.24 -13.39
C LEU A 227 -7.62 -11.28 -14.50
N GLU A 228 -7.89 -12.45 -15.08
CA GLU A 228 -8.95 -12.62 -16.07
C GLU A 228 -10.33 -12.26 -15.52
N ILE A 229 -10.68 -12.76 -14.32
CA ILE A 229 -11.95 -12.44 -13.65
C ILE A 229 -12.04 -10.94 -13.34
N LEU A 230 -10.96 -10.33 -12.85
CA LEU A 230 -10.89 -8.91 -12.55
C LEU A 230 -11.08 -8.06 -13.82
N LEU A 231 -10.43 -8.42 -14.92
CA LEU A 231 -10.54 -7.71 -16.20
C LEU A 231 -11.94 -7.86 -16.80
N ALA A 232 -12.53 -9.05 -16.76
CA ALA A 232 -13.90 -9.25 -17.19
C ALA A 232 -14.89 -8.36 -16.41
N GLN A 233 -14.70 -8.27 -15.08
CA GLN A 233 -15.49 -7.39 -14.23
C GLN A 233 -15.23 -5.90 -14.53
N TRP A 234 -13.98 -5.50 -14.72
CA TRP A 234 -13.59 -4.12 -15.05
C TRP A 234 -14.32 -3.59 -16.30
N TRP A 235 -14.48 -4.45 -17.33
CA TRP A 235 -15.13 -4.10 -18.58
C TRP A 235 -16.64 -4.33 -18.57
N SER A 236 -17.20 -4.88 -17.50
CA SER A 236 -18.66 -5.05 -17.41
C SER A 236 -19.38 -3.69 -17.43
N PRO A 237 -20.54 -3.58 -18.08
CA PRO A 237 -21.31 -2.33 -18.10
C PRO A 237 -21.63 -1.80 -16.70
N ALA A 238 -21.88 -2.68 -15.74
CA ALA A 238 -22.16 -2.31 -14.36
C ALA A 238 -20.97 -1.64 -13.69
N SER A 239 -19.76 -2.24 -13.79
CA SER A 239 -18.54 -1.64 -13.22
C SER A 239 -18.14 -0.36 -13.92
N ARG A 240 -18.23 -0.30 -15.25
CA ARG A 240 -17.91 0.92 -16.00
C ARG A 240 -18.83 2.09 -15.61
N ASN A 241 -20.13 1.86 -15.45
CA ASN A 241 -21.07 2.89 -14.99
C ASN A 241 -20.76 3.33 -13.55
N LEU A 242 -20.48 2.39 -12.64
CA LEU A 242 -20.13 2.71 -11.26
C LEU A 242 -18.85 3.53 -11.18
N LEU A 243 -17.78 3.10 -11.88
CA LEU A 243 -16.51 3.84 -11.95
C LEU A 243 -16.70 5.25 -12.51
N LYS A 244 -17.52 5.40 -13.56
CA LYS A 244 -17.83 6.73 -14.11
C LYS A 244 -18.50 7.64 -13.09
N MET A 245 -19.49 7.14 -12.36
CA MET A 245 -20.16 7.93 -11.30
C MET A 245 -19.16 8.35 -10.20
N ILE A 246 -18.24 7.48 -9.81
CA ILE A 246 -17.20 7.78 -8.81
C ILE A 246 -16.28 8.89 -9.35
N ILE A 247 -15.79 8.74 -10.57
CA ILE A 247 -14.89 9.69 -11.22
C ILE A 247 -15.55 11.07 -11.35
N ASP A 248 -16.80 11.12 -11.81
CA ASP A 248 -17.57 12.37 -11.93
C ASP A 248 -17.72 13.09 -10.58
N ASN A 249 -17.82 12.33 -9.48
CA ASN A 249 -17.86 12.89 -8.12
C ASN A 249 -16.48 13.36 -7.62
N LEU A 250 -15.39 12.69 -7.99
CA LEU A 250 -14.02 13.10 -7.65
C LEU A 250 -13.62 14.39 -8.35
N GLN A 251 -14.06 14.60 -9.60
CA GLN A 251 -13.73 15.78 -10.40
C GLN A 251 -14.51 17.04 -10.00
N LYS A 252 -15.60 16.89 -9.24
CA LYS A 252 -16.41 18.02 -8.72
C LYS A 252 -15.86 18.63 -7.43
N LYS A 253 -14.87 17.98 -6.78
CA LYS A 253 -14.21 18.43 -5.53
C LYS A 253 -12.87 19.08 -5.80
#